data_3e7115b112127dae6ecb4845e4dbab04
#
_entry.id   3e7115b112127dae6ecb4845e4dbab04
#
_cell.length_a   1.000
_cell.length_b   1.000
_cell.length_c   1.000
_cell.angle_alpha   90.00
_cell.angle_beta   90.00
_cell.angle_gamma   90.00
#
_symmetry.space_group_name_H-M   'P 1'
#
loop_
_entity.id
_entity.type
_entity.pdbx_description
1 polymer ?
#
loop_
_entity_poly.entity_id
_entity_poly.type
_entity_poly.pdbx_seq_one_letter_code
_entity_poly.pdbx_strand_id
1 'polypeptide(L)'
;MTAFDHSLVSAEAFENRYRENPDPWNYQASPYERGKYQVTLESLSRPRYVNAFEPACSVGELTAMLAGRCSRLLATDVSETAVEQARRRCAGLPNVRIECRDLRADLNDHTEDRPFDLIVFSEVGYYFDIDSLSRLARRLAEALCSNGELVAVHWRGHSSDHLLHGDEVHRCLLHSLPLQHRLGDHHPGYRLDSWLKT
;
A
#
# COMPACT_ATOMS: atom_id res chain seq x y z
N MET A 1 13.10 -10.69 -25.94
CA MET A 1 12.35 -10.11 -24.79
C MET A 1 10.90 -10.09 -25.17
N THR A 2 10.09 -10.98 -24.60
CA THR A 2 8.63 -10.94 -24.76
C THR A 2 8.12 -9.65 -24.10
N ALA A 3 7.34 -8.85 -24.84
CA ALA A 3 6.71 -7.67 -24.28
C ALA A 3 5.83 -8.10 -23.09
N PHE A 4 5.94 -7.39 -21.96
CA PHE A 4 5.08 -7.65 -20.81
C PHE A 4 3.63 -7.29 -21.17
N ASP A 5 2.70 -8.20 -20.86
CA ASP A 5 1.28 -7.97 -21.10
C ASP A 5 0.69 -7.12 -19.97
N HIS A 6 0.57 -5.81 -20.18
CA HIS A 6 -0.01 -4.88 -19.23
C HIS A 6 -1.49 -5.18 -18.88
N SER A 7 -2.17 -6.04 -19.63
CA SER A 7 -3.54 -6.46 -19.32
C SER A 7 -3.61 -7.24 -18.01
N LEU A 8 -2.53 -7.94 -17.62
CA LEU A 8 -2.43 -8.73 -16.38
C LEU A 8 -2.46 -7.89 -15.09
N VAL A 9 -2.19 -6.59 -15.20
CA VAL A 9 -2.17 -5.65 -14.07
C VAL A 9 -3.23 -4.54 -14.22
N SER A 10 -4.23 -4.76 -15.06
CA SER A 10 -5.37 -3.85 -15.21
C SER A 10 -6.33 -3.96 -14.01
N ALA A 11 -7.16 -2.92 -13.80
CA ALA A 11 -8.22 -2.94 -12.80
C ALA A 11 -9.16 -4.15 -12.98
N GLU A 12 -9.50 -4.45 -14.24
CA GLU A 12 -10.34 -5.59 -14.59
C GLU A 12 -9.67 -6.93 -14.25
N ALA A 13 -8.36 -7.06 -14.48
CA ALA A 13 -7.61 -8.28 -14.13
C ALA A 13 -7.61 -8.53 -12.62
N PHE A 14 -7.44 -7.48 -11.80
CA PHE A 14 -7.53 -7.59 -10.34
C PHE A 14 -8.95 -7.93 -9.89
N GLU A 15 -9.97 -7.29 -10.45
CA GLU A 15 -11.37 -7.58 -10.14
C GLU A 15 -11.72 -9.05 -10.44
N ASN A 16 -11.33 -9.56 -11.62
CA ASN A 16 -11.56 -10.96 -11.99
C ASN A 16 -10.85 -11.92 -11.04
N ARG A 17 -9.60 -11.62 -10.65
CA ARG A 17 -8.83 -12.44 -9.70
C ARG A 17 -9.53 -12.56 -8.34
N TYR A 18 -10.07 -11.45 -7.79
CA TYR A 18 -10.83 -11.48 -6.54
C TYR A 18 -12.20 -12.15 -6.67
N ARG A 19 -12.83 -12.10 -7.83
CA ARG A 19 -14.08 -12.84 -8.10
C ARG A 19 -13.85 -14.35 -8.17
N GLU A 20 -12.74 -14.78 -8.78
CA GLU A 20 -12.37 -16.19 -8.87
C GLU A 20 -11.91 -16.75 -7.52
N ASN A 21 -11.15 -16.00 -6.78
CA ASN A 21 -10.66 -16.35 -5.45
C ASN A 21 -10.76 -15.12 -4.51
N PRO A 22 -11.61 -15.17 -3.49
CA PRO A 22 -11.80 -14.04 -2.56
C PRO A 22 -10.53 -13.58 -1.82
N ASP A 23 -9.54 -14.44 -1.66
CA ASP A 23 -8.24 -14.11 -1.05
C ASP A 23 -7.10 -14.72 -1.87
N PRO A 24 -6.77 -14.12 -3.04
CA PRO A 24 -5.86 -14.73 -4.02
C PRO A 24 -4.43 -14.95 -3.49
N TRP A 25 -4.02 -14.17 -2.50
CA TRP A 25 -2.69 -14.23 -1.88
C TRP A 25 -2.71 -14.85 -0.48
N ASN A 26 -3.87 -15.37 -0.02
CA ASN A 26 -4.03 -15.98 1.29
C ASN A 26 -3.65 -15.05 2.46
N TYR A 27 -3.96 -13.76 2.35
CA TYR A 27 -3.63 -12.76 3.37
C TYR A 27 -4.30 -13.05 4.72
N GLN A 28 -5.52 -13.63 4.71
CA GLN A 28 -6.32 -13.90 5.91
C GLN A 28 -5.74 -15.02 6.77
N ALA A 29 -5.19 -16.07 6.16
CA ALA A 29 -4.76 -17.28 6.87
C ALA A 29 -3.25 -17.39 7.03
N SER A 30 -2.45 -16.59 6.32
CA SER A 30 -0.99 -16.70 6.32
C SER A 30 -0.36 -16.15 7.60
N PRO A 31 0.30 -16.99 8.42
CA PRO A 31 1.09 -16.51 9.56
C PRO A 31 2.24 -15.60 9.13
N TYR A 32 2.80 -15.84 7.95
CA TYR A 32 3.87 -15.01 7.36
C TYR A 32 3.37 -13.58 7.12
N GLU A 33 2.20 -13.41 6.48
CA GLU A 33 1.61 -12.10 6.23
C GLU A 33 1.27 -11.37 7.53
N ARG A 34 0.69 -12.08 8.50
CA ARG A 34 0.40 -11.51 9.82
C ARG A 34 1.67 -11.04 10.53
N GLY A 35 2.75 -11.81 10.47
CA GLY A 35 4.06 -11.43 11.02
C GLY A 35 4.62 -10.20 10.33
N LYS A 36 4.53 -10.11 8.99
CA LYS A 36 4.96 -8.95 8.20
C LYS A 36 4.16 -7.70 8.57
N TYR A 37 2.84 -7.80 8.73
CA TYR A 37 2.00 -6.69 9.17
C TYR A 37 2.36 -6.22 10.59
N GLN A 38 2.63 -7.13 11.50
CA GLN A 38 3.08 -6.77 12.85
C GLN A 38 4.38 -5.98 12.82
N VAL A 39 5.39 -6.44 12.05
CA VAL A 39 6.66 -5.71 11.88
C VAL A 39 6.41 -4.34 11.22
N THR A 40 5.52 -4.26 10.25
CA THR A 40 5.12 -2.98 9.63
C THR A 40 4.59 -2.00 10.67
N LEU A 41 3.69 -2.45 11.56
CA LEU A 41 3.14 -1.61 12.63
C LEU A 41 4.18 -1.21 13.68
N GLU A 42 5.12 -2.11 14.00
CA GLU A 42 6.21 -1.85 14.94
C GLU A 42 7.26 -0.87 14.38
N SER A 43 7.43 -0.84 13.05
CA SER A 43 8.35 0.07 12.36
C SER A 43 7.90 1.53 12.35
N LEU A 44 6.61 1.80 12.59
CA LEU A 44 6.02 3.13 12.59
C LEU A 44 6.68 4.04 13.63
N SER A 45 7.08 5.24 13.24
CA SER A 45 7.84 6.17 14.09
C SER A 45 7.04 6.75 15.25
N ARG A 46 5.70 6.69 15.18
CA ARG A 46 4.80 7.24 16.21
C ARG A 46 3.79 6.20 16.68
N PRO A 47 3.33 6.29 17.93
CA PRO A 47 2.31 5.39 18.47
C PRO A 47 0.93 5.60 17.83
N ARG A 48 0.61 6.82 17.35
CA ARG A 48 -0.67 7.16 16.70
C ARG A 48 -0.50 8.20 15.60
N TYR A 49 -1.41 8.11 14.62
CA TYR A 49 -1.53 9.03 13.48
C TYR A 49 -2.94 9.62 13.44
N VAL A 50 -3.06 10.84 12.92
CA VAL A 50 -4.35 11.55 12.85
C VAL A 50 -5.10 11.18 11.59
N ASN A 51 -4.40 11.12 10.43
CA ASN A 51 -4.99 10.91 9.12
C ASN A 51 -4.09 10.00 8.29
N ALA A 52 -4.40 8.72 8.23
CA ALA A 52 -3.60 7.72 7.52
C ALA A 52 -4.24 7.32 6.19
N PHE A 53 -3.40 6.89 5.25
CA PHE A 53 -3.80 6.35 3.96
C PHE A 53 -3.11 5.00 3.67
N GLU A 54 -3.90 4.03 3.25
CA GLU A 54 -3.46 2.72 2.79
C GLU A 54 -4.00 2.47 1.37
N PRO A 55 -3.22 2.74 0.32
CA PRO A 55 -3.58 2.36 -1.04
C PRO A 55 -3.39 0.85 -1.26
N ALA A 56 -4.24 0.25 -2.10
CA ALA A 56 -4.25 -1.18 -2.43
C ALA A 56 -4.43 -2.08 -1.19
N CYS A 57 -5.47 -1.80 -0.41
CA CYS A 57 -5.72 -2.45 0.88
C CYS A 57 -6.22 -3.91 0.76
N SER A 58 -6.48 -4.41 -0.45
CA SER A 58 -6.98 -5.76 -0.68
C SER A 58 -8.21 -6.08 0.19
N VAL A 59 -8.23 -7.22 0.85
CA VAL A 59 -9.31 -7.68 1.72
C VAL A 59 -9.30 -7.05 3.13
N GLY A 60 -8.45 -6.04 3.38
CA GLY A 60 -8.46 -5.21 4.58
C GLY A 60 -7.79 -5.81 5.82
N GLU A 61 -6.90 -6.81 5.67
CA GLU A 61 -6.19 -7.40 6.81
C GLU A 61 -5.27 -6.39 7.52
N LEU A 62 -4.39 -5.73 6.76
CA LEU A 62 -3.52 -4.70 7.31
C LEU A 62 -4.34 -3.48 7.75
N THR A 63 -5.38 -3.10 7.00
CA THR A 63 -6.32 -2.02 7.35
C THR A 63 -6.88 -2.17 8.76
N ALA A 64 -7.40 -3.38 9.08
CA ALA A 64 -7.97 -3.65 10.39
C ALA A 64 -6.94 -3.51 11.53
N MET A 65 -5.68 -3.89 11.28
CA MET A 65 -4.60 -3.73 12.25
C MET A 65 -4.15 -2.26 12.38
N LEU A 66 -4.05 -1.53 11.27
CA LEU A 66 -3.69 -0.10 11.22
C LEU A 66 -4.73 0.78 11.93
N ALA A 67 -6.01 0.39 11.91
CA ALA A 67 -7.10 1.15 12.51
C ALA A 67 -6.85 1.49 13.99
N GLY A 68 -6.20 0.59 14.74
CA GLY A 68 -5.81 0.83 16.14
C GLY A 68 -4.73 1.90 16.34
N ARG A 69 -4.02 2.26 15.27
CA ARG A 69 -2.94 3.23 15.25
C ARG A 69 -3.35 4.60 14.66
N CYS A 70 -4.59 4.74 14.19
CA CYS A 70 -5.05 5.91 13.43
C CYS A 70 -6.32 6.50 14.04
N SER A 71 -6.45 7.83 14.02
CA SER A 71 -7.71 8.49 14.34
C SER A 71 -8.68 8.45 13.14
N ARG A 72 -8.13 8.50 11.92
CA ARG A 72 -8.82 8.27 10.65
C ARG A 72 -7.92 7.46 9.74
N LEU A 73 -8.47 6.51 9.03
CA LEU A 73 -7.78 5.69 8.05
C LEU A 73 -8.63 5.61 6.78
N LEU A 74 -8.10 6.16 5.69
CA LEU A 74 -8.61 5.90 4.36
C LEU A 74 -7.86 4.69 3.78
N ALA A 75 -8.60 3.69 3.32
CA ALA A 75 -8.06 2.56 2.60
C ALA A 75 -8.72 2.47 1.22
N THR A 76 -7.96 2.15 0.19
CA THR A 76 -8.50 2.03 -1.18
C THR A 76 -8.01 0.78 -1.87
N ASP A 77 -8.83 0.22 -2.74
CA ASP A 77 -8.41 -0.83 -3.67
C ASP A 77 -9.10 -0.59 -5.02
N VAL A 78 -8.52 -1.12 -6.09
CA VAL A 78 -9.07 -1.00 -7.45
C VAL A 78 -10.21 -1.99 -7.71
N SER A 79 -10.28 -3.08 -6.93
CA SER A 79 -11.30 -4.12 -7.03
C SER A 79 -12.47 -3.83 -6.10
N GLU A 80 -13.68 -3.73 -6.64
CA GLU A 80 -14.91 -3.60 -5.84
C GLU A 80 -15.14 -4.85 -4.98
N THR A 81 -14.82 -6.04 -5.51
CA THR A 81 -14.92 -7.31 -4.76
C THR A 81 -14.00 -7.31 -3.54
N ALA A 82 -12.76 -6.82 -3.66
CA ALA A 82 -11.84 -6.68 -2.53
C ALA A 82 -12.35 -5.64 -1.51
N VAL A 83 -12.80 -4.49 -2.00
CA VAL A 83 -13.36 -3.39 -1.19
C VAL A 83 -14.56 -3.85 -0.37
N GLU A 84 -15.48 -4.62 -0.95
CA GLU A 84 -16.61 -5.18 -0.20
C GLU A 84 -16.17 -6.10 0.95
N GLN A 85 -15.15 -6.91 0.74
CA GLN A 85 -14.60 -7.77 1.78
C GLN A 85 -13.92 -6.96 2.88
N ALA A 86 -13.11 -5.97 2.50
CA ALA A 86 -12.46 -5.06 3.43
C ALA A 86 -13.49 -4.28 4.27
N ARG A 87 -14.58 -3.79 3.66
CA ARG A 87 -15.69 -3.14 4.38
C ARG A 87 -16.35 -4.07 5.39
N ARG A 88 -16.60 -5.34 5.03
CA ARG A 88 -17.16 -6.34 5.97
C ARG A 88 -16.22 -6.58 7.15
N ARG A 89 -14.91 -6.72 6.88
CA ARG A 89 -13.89 -6.92 7.91
C ARG A 89 -13.80 -5.74 8.88
N CYS A 90 -13.85 -4.53 8.35
CA CYS A 90 -13.70 -3.30 9.11
C CYS A 90 -15.04 -2.71 9.62
N ALA A 91 -16.17 -3.41 9.48
CA ALA A 91 -17.50 -2.89 9.82
C ALA A 91 -17.64 -2.37 11.25
N GLY A 92 -16.86 -2.92 12.20
CA GLY A 92 -16.82 -2.46 13.61
C GLY A 92 -15.81 -1.35 13.90
N LEU A 93 -15.15 -0.78 12.89
CA LEU A 93 -14.07 0.22 13.01
C LEU A 93 -14.54 1.57 12.47
N PRO A 94 -15.14 2.46 13.31
CA PRO A 94 -15.77 3.68 12.83
C PRO A 94 -14.80 4.73 12.28
N ASN A 95 -13.51 4.56 12.54
CA ASN A 95 -12.43 5.42 12.04
C ASN A 95 -11.87 4.98 10.68
N VAL A 96 -12.41 3.91 10.07
CA VAL A 96 -11.95 3.37 8.78
C VAL A 96 -12.97 3.71 7.69
N ARG A 97 -12.48 4.30 6.60
CA ARG A 97 -13.21 4.52 5.35
C ARG A 97 -12.55 3.72 4.24
N ILE A 98 -13.33 2.92 3.51
CA ILE A 98 -12.82 2.07 2.43
C ILE A 98 -13.54 2.42 1.13
N GLU A 99 -12.75 2.68 0.07
CA GLU A 99 -13.26 3.13 -1.22
C GLU A 99 -12.67 2.33 -2.38
N CYS A 100 -13.49 2.08 -3.41
CA CYS A 100 -13.01 1.52 -4.66
C CYS A 100 -12.39 2.65 -5.49
N ARG A 101 -11.07 2.63 -5.65
CA ARG A 101 -10.35 3.65 -6.43
C ARG A 101 -9.08 3.08 -7.06
N ASP A 102 -8.79 3.53 -8.28
CA ASP A 102 -7.51 3.24 -8.92
C ASP A 102 -6.44 4.20 -8.39
N LEU A 103 -5.34 3.65 -7.85
CA LEU A 103 -4.20 4.42 -7.37
C LEU A 103 -3.50 5.23 -8.49
N ARG A 104 -3.74 4.88 -9.76
CA ARG A 104 -3.27 5.63 -10.93
C ARG A 104 -4.07 6.92 -11.15
N ALA A 105 -5.30 6.98 -10.65
CA ALA A 105 -6.14 8.19 -10.68
C ALA A 105 -5.55 9.29 -9.79
N ASP A 106 -6.15 10.47 -9.81
CA ASP A 106 -5.63 11.60 -9.05
C ASP A 106 -5.76 11.37 -7.53
N LEU A 107 -4.63 11.50 -6.80
CA LEU A 107 -4.61 11.44 -5.34
C LEU A 107 -5.13 12.73 -4.68
N ASN A 108 -5.25 13.84 -5.44
CA ASN A 108 -5.70 15.13 -4.90
C ASN A 108 -7.15 15.09 -4.41
N ASP A 109 -7.99 14.24 -5.00
CA ASP A 109 -9.36 14.01 -4.54
C ASP A 109 -9.47 13.47 -3.10
N HIS A 110 -8.36 13.02 -2.51
CA HIS A 110 -8.31 12.50 -1.13
C HIS A 110 -7.88 13.53 -0.08
N THR A 111 -7.30 14.65 -0.53
CA THR A 111 -6.79 15.69 0.34
C THR A 111 -7.83 16.79 0.62
N GLU A 112 -9.10 16.57 0.23
CA GLU A 112 -10.17 17.56 0.31
C GLU A 112 -10.27 18.26 1.67
N ASP A 113 -9.85 17.62 2.77
CA ASP A 113 -9.89 18.23 4.08
C ASP A 113 -8.52 18.33 4.80
N ARG A 114 -7.63 17.37 4.63
CA ARG A 114 -6.32 17.36 5.34
C ARG A 114 -5.31 16.43 4.67
N PRO A 115 -4.03 16.83 4.56
CA PRO A 115 -2.97 15.94 4.12
C PRO A 115 -2.78 14.77 5.11
N PHE A 116 -2.19 13.68 4.62
CA PHE A 116 -1.93 12.50 5.42
C PHE A 116 -0.69 12.67 6.31
N ASP A 117 -0.73 12.15 7.54
CA ASP A 117 0.45 12.06 8.40
C ASP A 117 1.06 10.65 8.43
N LEU A 118 0.39 9.66 7.79
CA LEU A 118 0.91 8.34 7.49
C LEU A 118 0.41 7.87 6.13
N ILE A 119 1.32 7.31 5.32
CA ILE A 119 0.96 6.51 4.14
C ILE A 119 1.65 5.15 4.27
N VAL A 120 0.89 4.05 4.14
CA VAL A 120 1.42 2.68 4.12
C VAL A 120 1.26 2.11 2.71
N PHE A 121 2.35 2.03 1.96
CA PHE A 121 2.44 1.57 0.59
C PHE A 121 2.96 0.13 0.55
N SER A 122 2.03 -0.84 0.62
CA SER A 122 2.33 -2.25 0.79
C SER A 122 1.87 -3.10 -0.39
N GLU A 123 2.74 -3.99 -0.89
CA GLU A 123 2.43 -5.06 -1.85
C GLU A 123 1.81 -4.61 -3.18
N VAL A 124 2.11 -3.40 -3.64
CA VAL A 124 1.49 -2.86 -4.86
C VAL A 124 2.50 -2.25 -5.85
N GLY A 125 3.66 -1.80 -5.37
CA GLY A 125 4.63 -1.08 -6.18
C GLY A 125 5.16 -1.87 -7.38
N TYR A 126 5.21 -3.17 -7.31
CA TYR A 126 5.73 -4.03 -8.36
C TYR A 126 4.75 -4.24 -9.55
N TYR A 127 3.51 -3.73 -9.46
CA TYR A 127 2.56 -3.68 -10.58
C TYR A 127 2.67 -2.41 -11.43
N PHE A 128 3.65 -1.55 -11.15
CA PHE A 128 3.96 -0.34 -11.91
C PHE A 128 5.28 -0.50 -12.66
N ASP A 129 5.40 0.10 -13.84
CA ASP A 129 6.70 0.37 -14.44
C ASP A 129 7.46 1.45 -13.66
N ILE A 130 8.79 1.56 -13.88
CA ILE A 130 9.65 2.48 -13.12
C ILE A 130 9.20 3.94 -13.25
N ASP A 131 8.79 4.38 -14.43
CA ASP A 131 8.40 5.77 -14.67
C ASP A 131 7.07 6.10 -13.97
N SER A 132 6.10 5.18 -14.06
CA SER A 132 4.81 5.30 -13.36
C SER A 132 4.98 5.26 -11.85
N LEU A 133 5.81 4.35 -11.34
CA LEU A 133 6.13 4.27 -9.91
C LEU A 133 6.82 5.54 -9.42
N SER A 134 7.76 6.10 -10.19
CA SER A 134 8.45 7.35 -9.85
C SER A 134 7.48 8.54 -9.76
N ARG A 135 6.52 8.62 -10.69
CA ARG A 135 5.47 9.65 -10.65
C ARG A 135 4.56 9.46 -9.44
N LEU A 136 4.13 8.23 -9.19
CA LEU A 136 3.30 7.89 -8.03
C LEU A 136 4.01 8.23 -6.71
N ALA A 137 5.29 7.89 -6.57
CA ALA A 137 6.09 8.19 -5.37
C ALA A 137 6.07 9.69 -5.03
N ARG A 138 6.24 10.57 -6.03
CA ARG A 138 6.18 12.03 -5.83
C ARG A 138 4.80 12.47 -5.37
N ARG A 139 3.73 11.95 -5.98
CA ARG A 139 2.34 12.26 -5.58
C ARG A 139 2.04 11.81 -4.15
N LEU A 140 2.52 10.63 -3.74
CA LEU A 140 2.40 10.15 -2.36
C LEU A 140 3.15 11.09 -1.40
N ALA A 141 4.34 11.57 -1.76
CA ALA A 141 5.09 12.54 -0.96
C ALA A 141 4.39 13.90 -0.87
N GLU A 142 3.77 14.36 -1.96
CA GLU A 142 2.97 15.60 -1.98
C GLU A 142 1.75 15.50 -1.06
N ALA A 143 1.09 14.34 -1.02
CA ALA A 143 -0.08 14.08 -0.17
C ALA A 143 0.23 14.02 1.33
N LEU A 144 1.50 13.89 1.72
CA LEU A 144 1.92 13.92 3.12
C LEU A 144 1.99 15.37 3.65
N CYS A 145 1.59 15.55 4.92
CA CYS A 145 1.88 16.79 5.67
C CYS A 145 3.36 16.86 6.07
N SER A 146 3.83 18.02 6.55
CA SER A 146 5.13 18.15 7.20
C SER A 146 5.23 17.19 8.39
N ASN A 147 6.38 16.54 8.54
CA ASN A 147 6.62 15.44 9.46
C ASN A 147 5.75 14.20 9.23
N GLY A 148 5.05 14.09 8.10
CA GLY A 148 4.34 12.88 7.69
C GLY A 148 5.30 11.75 7.35
N GLU A 149 4.86 10.51 7.56
CA GLU A 149 5.63 9.30 7.35
C GLU A 149 5.06 8.48 6.17
N LEU A 150 5.96 7.99 5.31
CA LEU A 150 5.66 6.98 4.31
C LEU A 150 6.40 5.69 4.70
N VAL A 151 5.68 4.58 4.76
CA VAL A 151 6.24 3.23 4.95
C VAL A 151 5.91 2.40 3.72
N ALA A 152 6.93 1.78 3.13
CA ALA A 152 6.76 0.85 2.01
C ALA A 152 7.18 -0.56 2.42
N VAL A 153 6.38 -1.56 2.04
CA VAL A 153 6.66 -2.98 2.31
C VAL A 153 6.35 -3.79 1.07
N HIS A 154 7.32 -4.56 0.58
CA HIS A 154 7.14 -5.38 -0.62
C HIS A 154 7.82 -6.73 -0.49
N TRP A 155 7.11 -7.77 -0.87
CA TRP A 155 7.63 -9.12 -0.98
C TRP A 155 8.81 -9.18 -1.96
N ARG A 156 9.82 -10.00 -1.66
CA ARG A 156 11.05 -10.16 -2.44
C ARG A 156 11.06 -11.41 -3.32
N GLY A 157 9.95 -12.12 -3.39
CA GLY A 157 9.80 -13.25 -4.31
C GLY A 157 9.55 -12.80 -5.74
N HIS A 158 9.33 -13.76 -6.60
CA HIS A 158 9.04 -13.56 -8.02
C HIS A 158 7.62 -14.02 -8.36
N SER A 159 6.90 -13.18 -9.11
CA SER A 159 5.62 -13.52 -9.72
C SER A 159 5.64 -13.10 -11.19
N SER A 160 4.96 -13.88 -12.04
CA SER A 160 4.92 -13.63 -13.49
C SER A 160 4.13 -12.37 -13.87
N ASP A 161 3.29 -11.86 -12.96
CA ASP A 161 2.50 -10.64 -13.12
C ASP A 161 3.16 -9.40 -12.50
N HIS A 162 4.37 -9.53 -11.93
CA HIS A 162 5.15 -8.41 -11.46
C HIS A 162 5.99 -7.78 -12.56
N LEU A 163 5.88 -6.46 -12.74
CA LEU A 163 6.74 -5.65 -13.62
C LEU A 163 8.11 -5.40 -13.01
N LEU A 164 8.18 -5.29 -11.67
CA LEU A 164 9.37 -5.04 -10.91
C LEU A 164 9.51 -6.08 -9.79
N HIS A 165 10.75 -6.36 -9.40
CA HIS A 165 11.04 -7.08 -8.18
C HIS A 165 10.89 -6.14 -6.96
N GLY A 166 10.55 -6.69 -5.78
CA GLY A 166 10.39 -5.86 -4.57
C GLY A 166 11.59 -4.96 -4.26
N ASP A 167 12.81 -5.45 -4.45
CA ASP A 167 14.03 -4.63 -4.28
C ASP A 167 14.17 -3.52 -5.33
N GLU A 168 13.62 -3.69 -6.53
CA GLU A 168 13.59 -2.65 -7.57
C GLU A 168 12.58 -1.57 -7.24
N VAL A 169 11.42 -1.95 -6.70
CA VAL A 169 10.43 -1.00 -6.16
C VAL A 169 11.10 -0.09 -5.13
N HIS A 170 11.74 -0.66 -4.12
CA HIS A 170 12.38 0.10 -3.05
C HIS A 170 13.55 0.96 -3.55
N ARG A 171 14.31 0.47 -4.54
CA ARG A 171 15.37 1.28 -5.19
C ARG A 171 14.77 2.47 -5.93
N CYS A 172 13.66 2.28 -6.64
CA CYS A 172 12.93 3.36 -7.31
C CYS A 172 12.42 4.39 -6.29
N LEU A 173 11.80 3.95 -5.19
CA LEU A 173 11.31 4.82 -4.12
C LEU A 173 12.44 5.64 -3.48
N LEU A 174 13.59 5.02 -3.17
CA LEU A 174 14.77 5.70 -2.63
C LEU A 174 15.29 6.84 -3.51
N HIS A 175 15.19 6.70 -4.83
CA HIS A 175 15.64 7.73 -5.78
C HIS A 175 14.56 8.79 -6.09
N SER A 176 13.28 8.43 -5.99
CA SER A 176 12.18 9.25 -6.48
C SER A 176 11.47 10.05 -5.39
N LEU A 177 11.49 9.58 -4.14
CA LEU A 177 10.85 10.26 -3.01
C LEU A 177 11.67 11.47 -2.57
N PRO A 178 11.10 12.69 -2.60
CA PRO A 178 11.73 13.89 -2.02
C PRO A 178 11.53 13.91 -0.49
N LEU A 179 11.84 12.82 0.19
CA LEU A 179 11.65 12.60 1.61
C LEU A 179 12.96 12.12 2.25
N GLN A 180 13.13 12.35 3.54
CA GLN A 180 14.26 11.86 4.29
C GLN A 180 14.07 10.36 4.61
N HIS A 181 14.95 9.51 4.10
CA HIS A 181 14.97 8.09 4.44
C HIS A 181 15.31 7.90 5.93
N ARG A 182 14.47 7.14 6.65
CA ARG A 182 14.59 6.93 8.10
C ARG A 182 15.03 5.51 8.45
N LEU A 183 14.41 4.51 7.85
CA LEU A 183 14.62 3.09 8.17
C LEU A 183 14.70 2.29 6.89
N GLY A 184 15.62 1.34 6.84
CA GLY A 184 15.70 0.31 5.81
C GLY A 184 15.91 -1.04 6.47
N ASP A 185 14.96 -1.96 6.31
CA ASP A 185 15.02 -3.32 6.85
C ASP A 185 14.86 -4.35 5.71
N HIS A 186 15.85 -5.24 5.60
CA HIS A 186 15.96 -6.26 4.58
C HIS A 186 15.67 -7.65 5.17
N HIS A 187 14.40 -7.97 5.33
CA HIS A 187 13.99 -9.32 5.68
C HIS A 187 14.27 -10.33 4.54
N PRO A 188 14.47 -11.62 4.84
CA PRO A 188 14.67 -12.64 3.79
C PRO A 188 13.53 -12.68 2.76
N GLY A 189 12.27 -12.53 3.20
CA GLY A 189 11.09 -12.65 2.33
C GLY A 189 10.50 -11.32 1.88
N TYR A 190 10.82 -10.20 2.50
CA TYR A 190 10.32 -8.86 2.13
C TYR A 190 11.34 -7.78 2.45
N ARG A 191 11.11 -6.60 1.91
CA ARG A 191 11.83 -5.38 2.25
C ARG A 191 10.87 -4.35 2.80
N LEU A 192 11.31 -3.63 3.85
CA LEU A 192 10.60 -2.52 4.47
C LEU A 192 11.52 -1.30 4.51
N ASP A 193 11.06 -0.18 3.98
CA ASP A 193 11.71 1.13 4.12
C ASP A 193 10.71 2.16 4.60
N SER A 194 11.17 3.18 5.34
CA SER A 194 10.34 4.32 5.72
C SER A 194 11.06 5.65 5.54
N TRP A 195 10.24 6.69 5.30
CA TRP A 195 10.69 8.06 5.04
C TRP A 195 9.86 9.06 5.83
N LEU A 196 10.45 10.20 6.13
CA LEU A 196 9.80 11.35 6.75
C LEU A 196 9.83 12.56 5.81
N LYS A 197 8.72 13.30 5.75
CA LYS A 197 8.65 14.59 5.08
C LYS A 197 9.13 15.66 6.05
N THR A 198 10.28 16.26 5.76
CA THR A 198 10.86 17.39 6.53
C THR A 198 10.21 18.71 6.15
#